data_dee1b8fa54dd721824a10a803ca9edc6
#
_entry.id   dee1b8fa54dd721824a10a803ca9edc6
#
_cell.length_a   1.000
_cell.length_b   1.000
_cell.length_c   1.000
_cell.angle_alpha   90.00
_cell.angle_beta   90.00
_cell.angle_gamma   90.00
#
_symmetry.space_group_name_H-M   'P 1'
#
loop_
_entity.id
_entity.type
_entity.pdbx_description
1 polymer ?
#
loop_
_entity_poly.entity_id
_entity_poly.type
_entity_poly.pdbx_seq_one_letter_code
_entity_poly.pdbx_strand_id
1 'polypeptide(L)'
;MIKNVEELRKYKINEIEIIINKMNLFELSNLYNVIKKSLFSLNTYINNNYEYEFGMNKEDIKEMERNYSFAMENINKYEKVMGIILNEIDVRNVENRFNISI
;
A
#
# COMPACT_ATOMS: atom_id res chain seq x y z
N MET A 1 -4.02 13.67 8.25
CA MET A 1 -4.10 12.22 8.46
C MET A 1 -4.43 11.49 7.17
N ILE A 2 -3.83 10.36 6.94
CA ILE A 2 -4.03 9.60 5.69
C ILE A 2 -5.38 8.87 5.75
N LYS A 3 -6.31 9.28 4.89
CA LYS A 3 -7.66 8.70 4.85
C LYS A 3 -7.86 7.75 3.67
N ASN A 4 -7.04 7.87 2.63
CA ASN A 4 -7.15 7.05 1.43
C ASN A 4 -5.77 6.78 0.84
N VAL A 5 -5.70 5.84 -0.10
CA VAL A 5 -4.43 5.46 -0.75
C VAL A 5 -3.82 6.56 -1.61
N GLU A 6 -4.62 7.47 -2.12
CA GLU A 6 -4.12 8.57 -2.95
C GLU A 6 -3.25 9.52 -2.13
N GLU A 7 -3.58 9.72 -0.86
CA GLU A 7 -2.77 10.55 0.03
C GLU A 7 -1.39 9.94 0.29
N LEU A 8 -1.27 8.62 0.26
CA LEU A 8 0.02 7.93 0.42
C LEU A 8 1.01 8.29 -0.67
N ARG A 9 0.54 8.62 -1.86
CA ARG A 9 1.41 9.00 -2.99
C ARG A 9 2.12 10.32 -2.76
N LYS A 10 1.56 11.18 -1.92
CA LYS A 10 2.09 12.52 -1.63
C LYS A 10 3.25 12.50 -0.64
N TYR A 11 3.41 11.42 0.11
CA TYR A 11 4.38 11.33 1.20
C TYR A 11 5.50 10.35 0.87
N LYS A 12 6.69 10.65 1.38
CA LYS A 12 7.83 9.73 1.36
C LYS A 12 7.63 8.67 2.45
N ILE A 13 8.31 7.54 2.34
CA ILE A 13 8.20 6.44 3.30
C ILE A 13 8.51 6.89 4.74
N ASN A 14 9.56 7.69 4.93
CA ASN A 14 9.92 8.19 6.25
C ASN A 14 8.85 9.11 6.85
N GLU A 15 8.19 9.91 6.01
CA GLU A 15 7.06 10.75 6.45
C GLU A 15 5.86 9.89 6.85
N ILE A 16 5.59 8.82 6.10
CA ILE A 16 4.51 7.87 6.39
C ILE A 16 4.77 7.16 7.72
N GLU A 17 6.01 6.78 8.01
CA GLU A 17 6.38 6.17 9.30
C GLU A 17 6.03 7.09 10.48
N ILE A 18 6.33 8.38 10.35
CA ILE A 18 6.01 9.37 11.40
C ILE A 18 4.49 9.47 11.59
N ILE A 19 3.74 9.49 10.50
CA ILE A 19 2.27 9.57 10.55
C ILE A 19 1.69 8.31 11.21
N ILE A 20 2.18 7.14 10.84
CA ILE A 20 1.73 5.85 11.38
C ILE A 20 1.98 5.78 12.90
N ASN A 21 3.12 6.27 13.36
CA ASN A 21 3.43 6.30 14.80
C ASN A 21 2.43 7.11 15.63
N LYS A 22 1.77 8.09 15.02
CA LYS A 22 0.78 8.95 15.67
C LYS A 22 -0.65 8.44 15.56
N MET A 23 -0.89 7.42 14.74
CA MET A 23 -2.23 6.86 14.53
C MET A 23 -2.58 5.90 15.67
N ASN A 24 -3.87 5.85 16.03
CA ASN A 24 -4.35 4.84 16.97
C ASN A 24 -4.58 3.50 16.26
N LEU A 25 -4.83 2.43 17.03
CA LEU A 25 -5.00 1.09 16.48
C LEU A 25 -6.19 0.99 15.51
N PHE A 26 -7.27 1.70 15.78
CA PHE A 26 -8.44 1.73 14.91
C PHE A 26 -8.10 2.35 13.56
N GLU A 27 -7.38 3.48 13.57
CA GLU A 27 -6.94 4.16 12.37
C GLU A 27 -5.95 3.30 11.56
N LEU A 28 -5.02 2.63 12.24
CA LEU A 28 -4.06 1.71 11.61
C LEU A 28 -4.77 0.54 10.92
N SER A 29 -5.76 -0.06 11.60
CA SER A 29 -6.54 -1.16 11.04
C SER A 29 -7.32 -0.73 9.81
N ASN A 30 -7.92 0.46 9.84
CA ASN A 30 -8.65 1.01 8.70
C ASN A 30 -7.72 1.27 7.51
N LEU A 31 -6.56 1.88 7.77
CA LEU A 31 -5.58 2.14 6.71
C LEU A 31 -5.06 0.84 6.11
N TYR A 32 -4.77 -0.15 6.94
CA TYR A 32 -4.35 -1.47 6.48
C TYR A 32 -5.38 -2.09 5.53
N ASN A 33 -6.65 -2.06 5.90
CA ASN A 33 -7.73 -2.62 5.09
C ASN A 33 -7.89 -1.89 3.75
N VAL A 34 -7.77 -0.56 3.75
CA VAL A 34 -7.84 0.25 2.54
C VAL A 34 -6.69 -0.10 1.59
N ILE A 35 -5.47 -0.20 2.12
CA ILE A 35 -4.30 -0.57 1.34
C ILE A 35 -4.42 -1.99 0.79
N LYS A 36 -4.90 -2.93 1.60
CA LYS A 36 -5.11 -4.32 1.19
C LYS A 36 -6.06 -4.42 0.01
N LYS A 37 -7.18 -3.69 0.04
CA LYS A 37 -8.14 -3.64 -1.07
C LYS A 37 -7.51 -3.04 -2.33
N SER A 38 -6.73 -1.99 -2.19
CA SER A 38 -6.05 -1.34 -3.32
C SER A 38 -4.99 -2.25 -3.93
N LEU A 39 -4.24 -2.99 -3.11
CA LEU A 39 -3.29 -3.99 -3.58
C LEU A 39 -3.97 -5.11 -4.36
N PHE A 40 -5.10 -5.59 -3.86
CA PHE A 40 -5.87 -6.61 -4.57
C PHE A 40 -6.31 -6.12 -5.94
N SER A 41 -6.82 -4.89 -6.02
CA SER A 41 -7.26 -4.28 -7.28
C SER A 41 -6.10 -4.10 -8.26
N LEU A 42 -4.93 -3.65 -7.79
CA LEU A 42 -3.76 -3.46 -8.64
C LEU A 42 -3.20 -4.79 -9.15
N ASN A 43 -3.14 -5.81 -8.30
CA ASN A 43 -2.69 -7.14 -8.70
C ASN A 43 -3.65 -7.77 -9.71
N THR A 44 -4.95 -7.59 -9.53
CA THR A 44 -5.96 -8.05 -10.48
C THR A 44 -5.81 -7.34 -11.82
N TYR A 45 -5.58 -6.03 -11.81
CA TYR A 45 -5.33 -5.26 -13.02
C TYR A 45 -4.10 -5.79 -13.78
N ILE A 46 -3.00 -6.02 -13.09
CA ILE A 46 -1.77 -6.54 -13.71
C ILE A 46 -2.00 -7.92 -14.31
N ASN A 47 -2.65 -8.81 -13.56
CA ASN A 47 -2.89 -10.18 -14.04
C ASN A 47 -3.82 -10.24 -15.25
N ASN A 48 -4.79 -9.33 -15.33
CA ASN A 48 -5.78 -9.34 -16.40
C ASN A 48 -5.36 -8.56 -17.64
N ASN A 49 -4.49 -7.54 -17.49
CA ASN A 49 -4.19 -6.59 -18.56
C ASN A 49 -2.74 -6.65 -19.05
N TYR A 50 -1.97 -7.63 -18.59
CA TYR A 50 -0.57 -7.74 -18.95
C TYR A 50 -0.33 -8.44 -20.31
N GLU A 51 -1.31 -9.16 -20.82
CA GLU A 51 -1.18 -9.84 -22.09
C GLU A 51 -1.32 -8.87 -23.26
N TYR A 52 -0.32 -8.86 -24.15
CA TYR A 52 -0.39 -8.08 -25.38
C TYR A 52 -1.44 -8.69 -26.31
N GLU A 53 -2.48 -7.92 -26.63
CA GLU A 53 -3.46 -8.37 -27.60
C GLU A 53 -2.89 -8.28 -29.00
N PHE A 54 -3.21 -9.28 -29.80
CA PHE A 54 -2.81 -9.34 -31.20
C PHE A 54 -3.41 -8.16 -31.96
N GLY A 55 -2.55 -7.35 -32.59
CA GLY A 55 -3.00 -6.17 -33.35
C GLY A 55 -2.87 -4.84 -32.63
N MET A 56 -2.33 -4.80 -31.41
CA MET A 56 -2.05 -3.54 -30.72
C MET A 56 -0.94 -2.76 -31.44
N ASN A 57 -1.12 -1.46 -31.61
CA ASN A 57 -0.10 -0.60 -32.18
C ASN A 57 0.97 -0.24 -31.15
N LYS A 58 2.06 0.41 -31.60
CA LYS A 58 3.18 0.78 -30.72
C LYS A 58 2.77 1.76 -29.61
N GLU A 59 1.82 2.65 -29.89
CA GLU A 59 1.34 3.62 -28.89
C GLU A 59 0.56 2.94 -27.78
N ASP A 60 -0.29 1.97 -28.13
CA ASP A 60 -1.05 1.19 -27.19
C ASP A 60 -0.13 0.36 -26.28
N ILE A 61 0.91 -0.22 -26.85
CA ILE A 61 1.92 -0.98 -26.10
C ILE A 61 2.67 -0.07 -25.12
N LYS A 62 3.07 1.13 -25.55
CA LYS A 62 3.76 2.10 -24.69
C LYS A 62 2.87 2.56 -23.54
N GLU A 63 1.60 2.80 -23.80
CA GLU A 63 0.64 3.18 -22.77
C GLU A 63 0.44 2.07 -21.75
N MET A 64 0.32 0.84 -22.22
CA MET A 64 0.20 -0.34 -21.37
C MET A 64 1.43 -0.55 -20.50
N GLU A 65 2.63 -0.37 -21.05
CA GLU A 65 3.89 -0.45 -20.29
C GLU A 65 3.98 0.65 -19.22
N ARG A 66 3.56 1.88 -19.53
CA ARG A 66 3.53 2.97 -18.56
C ARG A 66 2.57 2.69 -17.43
N ASN A 67 1.38 2.20 -17.74
CA ASN A 67 0.37 1.83 -16.75
C ASN A 67 0.84 0.69 -15.86
N TYR A 68 1.51 -0.30 -16.44
CA TYR A 68 2.11 -1.40 -15.70
C TYR A 68 3.19 -0.92 -14.73
N SER A 69 4.11 -0.07 -15.21
CA SER A 69 5.17 0.48 -14.36
C SER A 69 4.62 1.30 -13.21
N PHE A 70 3.59 2.12 -13.47
CA PHE A 70 2.91 2.90 -12.45
C PHE A 70 2.26 2.00 -11.41
N ALA A 71 1.57 0.94 -11.85
CA ALA A 71 0.94 -0.01 -10.95
C ALA A 71 1.99 -0.73 -10.08
N MET A 72 3.11 -1.15 -10.65
CA MET A 72 4.18 -1.82 -9.91
C MET A 72 4.82 -0.91 -8.86
N GLU A 73 5.05 0.36 -9.17
CA GLU A 73 5.57 1.33 -8.21
C GLU A 73 4.62 1.48 -7.01
N ASN A 74 3.32 1.57 -7.28
CA ASN A 74 2.31 1.69 -6.22
C ASN A 74 2.22 0.41 -5.39
N ILE A 75 2.27 -0.76 -6.00
CA ILE A 75 2.27 -2.03 -5.29
C ILE A 75 3.46 -2.10 -4.33
N ASN A 76 4.66 -1.78 -4.79
CA ASN A 76 5.86 -1.80 -3.97
C ASN A 76 5.75 -0.86 -2.78
N LYS A 77 5.24 0.35 -3.00
CA LYS A 77 5.05 1.34 -1.93
C LYS A 77 4.02 0.87 -0.91
N TYR A 78 2.87 0.38 -1.39
CA TYR A 78 1.79 -0.09 -0.51
C TYR A 78 2.20 -1.30 0.31
N GLU A 79 2.96 -2.23 -0.26
CA GLU A 79 3.51 -3.37 0.48
C GLU A 79 4.44 -2.93 1.60
N LYS A 80 5.30 -1.95 1.35
CA LYS A 80 6.17 -1.37 2.38
C LYS A 80 5.36 -0.71 3.49
N VAL A 81 4.34 0.06 3.14
CA VAL A 81 3.47 0.73 4.12
C VAL A 81 2.71 -0.30 4.96
N MET A 82 2.21 -1.36 4.34
CA MET A 82 1.56 -2.46 5.07
C MET A 82 2.51 -3.10 6.09
N GLY A 83 3.76 -3.34 5.69
CA GLY A 83 4.80 -3.86 6.58
C GLY A 83 5.04 -2.95 7.77
N ILE A 84 5.11 -1.64 7.54
CA ILE A 84 5.29 -0.64 8.61
C ILE A 84 4.10 -0.67 9.58
N ILE A 85 2.88 -0.73 9.05
CA ILE A 85 1.65 -0.79 9.87
C ILE A 85 1.64 -2.05 10.73
N LEU A 86 1.92 -3.21 10.16
CA LEU A 86 1.95 -4.47 10.89
C LEU A 86 3.01 -4.47 11.98
N ASN A 87 4.19 -3.93 11.70
CA ASN A 87 5.25 -3.80 12.69
C ASN A 87 4.83 -2.90 13.85
N GLU A 88 4.19 -1.77 13.55
CA GLU A 88 3.69 -0.85 14.59
C GLU A 88 2.62 -1.50 15.47
N ILE A 89 1.71 -2.25 14.88
CA ILE A 89 0.69 -3.00 15.62
C ILE A 89 1.35 -4.04 16.54
N ASP A 90 2.33 -4.78 16.03
CA ASP A 90 3.05 -5.78 16.82
C ASP A 90 3.78 -5.17 18.01
N VAL A 91 4.47 -4.05 17.79
CA VAL A 91 5.18 -3.34 18.85
C VAL A 91 4.21 -2.90 19.96
N ARG A 92 3.08 -2.34 19.59
CA ARG A 92 2.06 -1.90 20.56
C ARG A 92 1.44 -3.07 21.33
N ASN A 93 1.23 -4.20 20.67
CA ASN A 93 0.71 -5.39 21.32
C ASN A 93 1.72 -5.96 22.33
N VAL A 94 3.01 -5.94 22.03
CA VAL A 94 4.06 -6.34 22.95
C VAL A 94 4.10 -5.41 24.16
N GLU A 95 4.07 -4.10 23.95
CA GLU A 95 4.03 -3.10 25.02
C GLU A 95 2.83 -3.30 25.93
N ASN A 96 1.65 -3.54 25.36
CA ASN A 96 0.44 -3.80 26.13
C ASN A 96 0.56 -5.08 26.99
N ARG A 97 1.17 -6.13 26.47
CA ARG A 97 1.41 -7.37 27.22
C ARG A 97 2.33 -7.13 28.41
N PHE A 98 3.39 -6.34 28.23
CA PHE A 98 4.29 -5.98 29.32
C PHE A 98 3.58 -5.14 30.39
N ASN A 99 2.75 -4.21 29.98
CA ASN A 99 1.98 -3.38 30.92
C ASN A 99 0.96 -4.18 31.71
N ILE A 100 0.37 -5.23 31.12
CA ILE A 100 -0.57 -6.13 31.80
C ILE A 100 0.14 -7.05 32.78
N SER A 101 1.40 -7.37 32.53
CA SER A 101 2.22 -8.25 33.38
C SER A 101 2.73 -7.59 34.66
N ILE A 102 2.61 -6.30 34.74
CA ILE A 102 3.02 -5.52 35.91
C ILE A 102 1.83 -5.29 36.84
#